data_7f35173b8a3d375d85a2651c2987824e
#
_entry.id   7f35173b8a3d375d85a2651c2987824e
#
_cell.length_a   1.000
_cell.length_b   1.000
_cell.length_c   1.000
_cell.angle_alpha   90.00
_cell.angle_beta   90.00
_cell.angle_gamma   90.00
#
_symmetry.space_group_name_H-M   'P 1'
#
loop_
_entity.id
_entity.type
_entity.pdbx_description
1 polymer ?
#
loop_
_entity_poly.entity_id
_entity_poly.type
_entity_poly.pdbx_seq_one_letter_code
_entity_poly.pdbx_strand_id
1 'polypeptide(L)'
;DGLAWLHGEEKPYSGWVGKTWQVRHKHAPGWHEHSHPKQTRLARFKGGIPAESRWLDEDNLLKKMTMFAGKDRQEEKTWVSNFLKAMNTGVGLFMTLEGRTGNEPLVARYTEWSENGTKKREAKILKYNKDGYRKEDFTDWHDNGQVSEQGQSWRRGHYNIYGGKLVSFYRNGQKRSKELWDYGKPVTIKVWKTNGEKCPETKVAEGMGTYAWRDKYRGEIYVVHSYMDGLLHGPSIWYQDGEKKAVQNWVKGKRQGTEIKHGHDE
;
A
#
# COMPACT_ATOMS: atom_id res chain seq x y z
N ASP A 1 -9.83 -20.65 26.13
CA ASP A 1 -8.92 -19.55 26.49
C ASP A 1 -8.33 -18.80 25.29
N GLY A 2 -8.68 -19.17 24.05
CA GLY A 2 -8.34 -18.46 22.83
C GLY A 2 -6.91 -18.62 22.34
N LEU A 3 -6.16 -19.54 22.89
CA LEU A 3 -4.78 -19.84 22.46
C LEU A 3 -4.78 -21.01 21.48
N ALA A 4 -3.76 -21.10 20.61
CA ALA A 4 -3.53 -22.26 19.78
C ALA A 4 -2.89 -23.39 20.61
N TRP A 5 -3.45 -24.60 20.51
CA TRP A 5 -3.00 -25.80 21.20
C TRP A 5 -2.73 -26.90 20.18
N LEU A 6 -1.71 -27.71 20.41
CA LEU A 6 -1.60 -28.99 19.75
C LEU A 6 -2.46 -30.03 20.52
N HIS A 7 -3.07 -30.93 19.77
CA HIS A 7 -3.91 -31.98 20.39
C HIS A 7 -3.09 -32.81 21.37
N GLY A 8 -3.52 -32.88 22.63
CA GLY A 8 -2.85 -33.61 23.69
C GLY A 8 -1.76 -32.87 24.49
N GLU A 9 -1.49 -31.60 24.20
CA GLU A 9 -0.49 -30.80 24.89
C GLU A 9 -1.10 -30.04 26.09
N GLU A 10 -0.32 -29.93 27.19
CA GLU A 10 -0.71 -29.18 28.40
C GLU A 10 -0.37 -27.69 28.35
N LYS A 11 0.43 -27.26 27.35
CA LYS A 11 0.88 -25.88 27.19
C LYS A 11 0.45 -25.31 25.84
N PRO A 12 0.18 -23.99 25.75
CA PRO A 12 -0.08 -23.34 24.48
C PRO A 12 1.06 -23.54 23.47
N TYR A 13 0.69 -23.81 22.24
CA TYR A 13 1.64 -24.13 21.17
C TYR A 13 2.63 -23.00 20.87
N SER A 14 3.89 -23.37 20.73
CA SER A 14 4.94 -22.49 20.22
C SER A 14 5.68 -23.19 19.10
N GLY A 15 5.65 -22.60 17.90
CA GLY A 15 6.28 -23.21 16.72
C GLY A 15 5.70 -22.69 15.42
N TRP A 16 6.05 -23.36 14.31
CA TRP A 16 5.58 -23.06 12.98
C TRP A 16 4.46 -24.00 12.55
N VAL A 17 3.42 -23.42 11.93
CA VAL A 17 2.34 -24.15 11.24
C VAL A 17 2.32 -23.68 9.80
N GLY A 18 2.21 -24.62 8.88
CA GLY A 18 2.19 -24.30 7.46
C GLY A 18 1.05 -24.98 6.71
N LYS A 19 0.57 -24.32 5.66
CA LYS A 19 -0.40 -24.88 4.72
C LYS A 19 -0.08 -24.39 3.31
N THR A 20 -0.08 -25.34 2.36
CA THR A 20 0.04 -25.05 0.93
C THR A 20 -1.31 -25.32 0.26
N TRP A 21 -1.70 -24.44 -0.65
CA TRP A 21 -2.91 -24.61 -1.45
C TRP A 21 -2.73 -24.06 -2.86
N GLN A 22 -3.58 -24.53 -3.74
CA GLN A 22 -3.73 -24.03 -5.09
C GLN A 22 -5.21 -23.66 -5.31
N VAL A 23 -5.45 -22.40 -5.65
CA VAL A 23 -6.81 -21.94 -5.94
C VAL A 23 -7.11 -22.28 -7.40
N ARG A 24 -8.15 -23.08 -7.62
CA ARG A 24 -8.71 -23.35 -8.96
C ARG A 24 -10.06 -22.65 -9.07
N HIS A 25 -10.18 -21.74 -10.01
CA HIS A 25 -11.46 -21.12 -10.32
C HIS A 25 -12.13 -21.92 -11.43
N LYS A 26 -13.29 -22.52 -11.13
CA LYS A 26 -14.20 -23.04 -12.16
C LYS A 26 -15.09 -21.89 -12.60
N HIS A 27 -14.94 -21.46 -13.83
CA HIS A 27 -15.83 -20.52 -14.46
C HIS A 27 -17.01 -21.27 -15.12
N ALA A 28 -18.08 -20.54 -15.47
CA ALA A 28 -19.23 -21.10 -16.20
C ALA A 28 -18.77 -21.74 -17.53
N PRO A 29 -19.54 -22.69 -18.09
CA PRO A 29 -19.18 -23.36 -19.34
C PRO A 29 -18.83 -22.37 -20.45
N GLY A 30 -17.66 -22.56 -21.09
CA GLY A 30 -17.15 -21.69 -22.14
C GLY A 30 -16.01 -20.75 -21.73
N TRP A 31 -15.60 -20.72 -20.45
CA TRP A 31 -14.44 -19.95 -19.95
C TRP A 31 -13.29 -20.89 -19.62
N HIS A 32 -12.06 -20.46 -19.90
CA HIS A 32 -10.86 -21.25 -19.59
C HIS A 32 -10.67 -21.39 -18.08
N GLU A 33 -10.35 -22.60 -17.61
CA GLU A 33 -9.91 -22.81 -16.23
C GLU A 33 -8.57 -22.10 -16.01
N HIS A 34 -8.54 -21.16 -15.05
CA HIS A 34 -7.30 -20.57 -14.59
C HIS A 34 -6.95 -21.15 -13.21
N SER A 35 -5.78 -21.75 -13.10
CA SER A 35 -5.21 -22.13 -11.81
C SER A 35 -4.24 -21.05 -11.35
N HIS A 36 -4.42 -20.56 -10.13
CA HIS A 36 -3.39 -19.73 -9.52
C HIS A 36 -2.17 -20.58 -9.12
N PRO A 37 -0.95 -20.00 -9.15
CA PRO A 37 0.25 -20.69 -8.67
C PRO A 37 0.06 -21.22 -7.25
N LYS A 38 0.74 -22.31 -6.94
CA LYS A 38 0.79 -22.84 -5.57
C LYS A 38 1.28 -21.77 -4.61
N GLN A 39 0.62 -21.65 -3.47
CA GLN A 39 0.99 -20.70 -2.41
C GLN A 39 1.13 -21.43 -1.10
N THR A 40 2.17 -21.11 -0.34
CA THR A 40 2.39 -21.63 0.99
C THR A 40 2.34 -20.50 2.01
N ARG A 41 1.57 -20.69 3.07
CA ARG A 41 1.62 -19.80 4.24
C ARG A 41 2.15 -20.55 5.43
N LEU A 42 3.07 -19.88 6.11
CA LEU A 42 3.63 -20.31 7.38
C LEU A 42 3.19 -19.32 8.45
N ALA A 43 2.84 -19.81 9.62
CA ALA A 43 2.56 -18.97 10.77
C ALA A 43 3.36 -19.47 11.97
N ARG A 44 4.01 -18.55 12.66
CA ARG A 44 4.73 -18.83 13.90
C ARG A 44 3.90 -18.37 15.09
N PHE A 45 3.75 -19.26 16.04
CA PHE A 45 3.10 -19.01 17.31
C PHE A 45 4.12 -18.92 18.44
N LYS A 46 3.84 -18.11 19.43
CA LYS A 46 4.58 -18.01 20.68
C LYS A 46 3.58 -18.03 21.84
N GLY A 47 3.60 -19.10 22.64
CA GLY A 47 2.64 -19.28 23.74
C GLY A 47 1.19 -19.31 23.26
N GLY A 48 0.90 -19.94 22.10
CA GLY A 48 -0.42 -20.03 21.50
C GLY A 48 -0.88 -18.78 20.74
N ILE A 49 -0.09 -17.71 20.70
CA ILE A 49 -0.41 -16.45 20.04
C ILE A 49 0.37 -16.34 18.73
N PRO A 50 -0.27 -16.00 17.58
CA PRO A 50 0.46 -15.73 16.36
C PRO A 50 1.42 -14.56 16.53
N ALA A 51 2.69 -14.78 16.20
CA ALA A 51 3.75 -13.80 16.28
C ALA A 51 4.22 -13.33 14.90
N GLU A 52 4.17 -14.22 13.91
CA GLU A 52 4.64 -13.94 12.56
C GLU A 52 3.87 -14.78 11.54
N SER A 53 3.66 -14.26 10.34
CA SER A 53 3.24 -15.05 9.20
C SER A 53 4.11 -14.76 7.98
N ARG A 54 4.31 -15.78 7.14
CA ARG A 54 5.05 -15.71 5.88
C ARG A 54 4.18 -16.23 4.75
N TRP A 55 4.23 -15.55 3.64
CA TRP A 55 3.62 -15.99 2.39
C TRP A 55 4.73 -16.27 1.37
N LEU A 56 4.73 -17.49 0.86
CA LEU A 56 5.69 -18.00 -0.11
C LEU A 56 4.94 -18.33 -1.41
N ASP A 57 5.58 -18.12 -2.55
CA ASP A 57 5.07 -18.58 -3.85
C ASP A 57 5.34 -20.05 -4.10
N GLU A 58 5.11 -20.52 -5.33
CA GLU A 58 5.33 -21.91 -5.76
C GLU A 58 6.80 -22.35 -5.71
N ASP A 59 7.73 -21.41 -5.86
CA ASP A 59 9.18 -21.64 -5.77
C ASP A 59 9.72 -21.50 -4.34
N ASN A 60 8.82 -21.39 -3.34
CA ASN A 60 9.14 -21.11 -1.94
C ASN A 60 9.84 -19.77 -1.69
N LEU A 61 9.75 -18.83 -2.64
CA LEU A 61 10.26 -17.47 -2.44
C LEU A 61 9.33 -16.66 -1.55
N LEU A 62 9.91 -15.94 -0.60
CA LEU A 62 9.15 -15.11 0.33
C LEU A 62 8.56 -13.88 -0.36
N LYS A 63 7.24 -13.78 -0.41
CA LYS A 63 6.50 -12.64 -0.98
C LYS A 63 6.03 -11.65 0.06
N LYS A 64 5.69 -12.13 1.26
CA LYS A 64 5.23 -11.26 2.34
C LYS A 64 5.56 -11.85 3.70
N MET A 65 5.98 -10.99 4.60
CA MET A 65 6.13 -11.29 6.02
C MET A 65 5.32 -10.28 6.83
N THR A 66 4.60 -10.76 7.83
CA THR A 66 3.80 -9.93 8.72
C THR A 66 4.16 -10.27 10.15
N MET A 67 4.45 -9.26 10.97
CA MET A 67 4.66 -9.40 12.40
C MET A 67 3.44 -8.86 13.13
N PHE A 68 2.94 -9.62 14.09
CA PHE A 68 1.78 -9.25 14.87
C PHE A 68 2.21 -8.61 16.19
N ALA A 69 1.46 -7.61 16.65
CA ALA A 69 1.59 -7.08 17.99
C ALA A 69 0.92 -8.06 18.94
N GLY A 70 1.67 -8.59 19.90
CA GLY A 70 1.09 -9.37 21.00
C GLY A 70 0.16 -8.49 21.84
N LYS A 71 -1.02 -8.98 22.22
CA LYS A 71 -2.01 -8.22 22.96
C LYS A 71 -2.78 -8.98 24.03
N ASP A 72 -3.51 -8.19 24.80
CA ASP A 72 -4.28 -8.55 25.98
C ASP A 72 -5.35 -9.63 25.71
N ARG A 73 -5.49 -10.55 26.65
CA ARG A 73 -6.08 -11.89 26.51
C ARG A 73 -7.58 -11.96 26.16
N GLN A 74 -8.38 -10.92 26.31
CA GLN A 74 -9.83 -11.02 26.10
C GLN A 74 -10.27 -10.87 24.63
N GLU A 75 -9.55 -10.08 23.84
CA GLU A 75 -9.82 -9.93 22.40
C GLU A 75 -9.16 -11.03 21.55
N GLU A 76 -8.21 -11.78 22.11
CA GLU A 76 -7.41 -12.81 21.45
C GLU A 76 -8.21 -14.02 20.97
N LYS A 77 -9.29 -14.41 21.68
CA LYS A 77 -10.07 -15.62 21.37
C LYS A 77 -10.65 -15.61 19.96
N THR A 78 -11.29 -14.51 19.60
CA THR A 78 -11.92 -14.35 18.29
C THR A 78 -10.85 -14.19 17.20
N TRP A 79 -9.75 -13.52 17.51
CA TRP A 79 -8.67 -13.27 16.57
C TRP A 79 -7.88 -14.55 16.22
N VAL A 80 -7.46 -15.36 17.19
CA VAL A 80 -6.78 -16.65 16.95
C VAL A 80 -7.68 -17.60 16.16
N SER A 81 -8.96 -17.67 16.51
CA SER A 81 -9.93 -18.50 15.78
C SER A 81 -10.08 -18.03 14.32
N ASN A 82 -10.20 -16.73 14.07
CA ASN A 82 -10.31 -16.18 12.73
C ASN A 82 -9.00 -16.36 11.95
N PHE A 83 -7.84 -16.24 12.61
CA PHE A 83 -6.55 -16.51 12.01
C PHE A 83 -6.43 -17.96 11.55
N LEU A 84 -6.74 -18.92 12.41
CA LEU A 84 -6.71 -20.36 12.09
C LEU A 84 -7.73 -20.71 10.99
N LYS A 85 -8.92 -20.12 11.02
CA LYS A 85 -9.93 -20.27 9.97
C LYS A 85 -9.45 -19.74 8.63
N ALA A 86 -8.84 -18.57 8.60
CA ALA A 86 -8.29 -17.97 7.40
C ALA A 86 -7.08 -18.74 6.85
N MET A 87 -6.23 -19.30 7.72
CA MET A 87 -5.17 -20.24 7.34
C MET A 87 -5.76 -21.49 6.67
N ASN A 88 -6.90 -21.98 7.15
CA ASN A 88 -7.53 -23.19 6.62
C ASN A 88 -8.24 -22.97 5.28
N THR A 89 -8.82 -21.82 5.03
CA THR A 89 -9.62 -21.53 3.82
C THR A 89 -8.80 -20.92 2.68
N GLY A 90 -7.59 -20.43 2.95
CA GLY A 90 -6.77 -19.74 1.94
C GLY A 90 -7.31 -18.37 1.51
N VAL A 91 -8.53 -18.02 1.93
CA VAL A 91 -9.22 -16.79 1.54
C VAL A 91 -9.11 -15.76 2.66
N GLY A 92 -8.59 -14.59 2.35
CA GLY A 92 -8.83 -13.39 3.16
C GLY A 92 -8.06 -13.26 4.46
N LEU A 93 -6.93 -13.95 4.67
CA LEU A 93 -6.09 -13.76 5.87
C LEU A 93 -5.78 -12.27 6.10
N PHE A 94 -5.61 -11.50 5.02
CA PHE A 94 -5.39 -10.06 5.07
C PHE A 94 -6.64 -9.28 5.42
N MET A 95 -7.78 -9.61 4.81
CA MET A 95 -9.04 -8.89 5.05
C MET A 95 -9.63 -9.18 6.43
N THR A 96 -9.35 -10.36 7.00
CA THR A 96 -9.86 -10.76 8.32
C THR A 96 -8.97 -10.25 9.46
N LEU A 97 -7.67 -10.09 9.22
CA LEU A 97 -6.73 -9.55 10.22
C LEU A 97 -6.60 -8.02 10.18
N GLU A 98 -6.99 -7.38 9.09
CA GLU A 98 -7.17 -5.92 9.01
C GLU A 98 -8.50 -5.48 9.65
N GLY A 99 -9.39 -6.42 9.97
CA GLY A 99 -10.72 -6.17 10.51
C GLY A 99 -10.73 -5.97 12.01
N ARG A 100 -10.86 -4.73 12.42
CA ARG A 100 -11.76 -4.23 13.47
C ARG A 100 -11.80 -4.98 14.80
N THR A 101 -10.86 -4.68 15.69
CA THR A 101 -11.17 -4.68 17.12
C THR A 101 -10.27 -3.66 17.80
N GLY A 102 -10.86 -2.56 18.26
CA GLY A 102 -10.16 -1.54 19.04
C GLY A 102 -9.22 -0.62 18.23
N ASN A 103 -8.66 0.38 18.89
CA ASN A 103 -7.78 1.41 18.30
C ASN A 103 -6.34 0.96 18.09
N GLU A 104 -6.00 -0.30 18.34
CA GLU A 104 -4.63 -0.78 18.28
C GLU A 104 -4.37 -1.77 17.17
N PRO A 105 -3.18 -1.73 16.54
CA PRO A 105 -2.90 -2.55 15.38
C PRO A 105 -2.62 -4.01 15.76
N LEU A 106 -3.42 -4.95 15.23
CA LEU A 106 -3.11 -6.39 15.27
C LEU A 106 -1.83 -6.69 14.48
N VAL A 107 -1.61 -5.98 13.40
CA VAL A 107 -0.40 -6.04 12.58
C VAL A 107 0.50 -4.88 12.97
N ALA A 108 1.68 -5.17 13.52
CA ALA A 108 2.65 -4.14 13.93
C ALA A 108 3.54 -3.70 12.76
N ARG A 109 3.91 -4.64 11.90
CA ARG A 109 4.81 -4.41 10.77
C ARG A 109 4.58 -5.45 9.69
N TYR A 110 4.79 -5.07 8.44
CA TYR A 110 4.85 -6.03 7.33
C TYR A 110 5.95 -5.65 6.33
N THR A 111 6.43 -6.65 5.60
CA THR A 111 7.38 -6.49 4.50
C THR A 111 6.88 -7.29 3.30
N GLU A 112 6.97 -6.68 2.13
CA GLU A 112 6.60 -7.29 0.84
C GLU A 112 7.83 -7.31 -0.08
N TRP A 113 7.95 -8.37 -0.89
CA TRP A 113 8.99 -8.55 -1.89
C TRP A 113 8.36 -8.68 -3.28
N SER A 114 9.09 -8.29 -4.30
CA SER A 114 8.77 -8.51 -5.71
C SER A 114 9.07 -9.95 -6.13
N GLU A 115 8.70 -10.32 -7.34
CA GLU A 115 8.94 -11.66 -7.89
C GLU A 115 10.42 -12.02 -7.97
N ASN A 116 11.29 -11.05 -8.23
CA ASN A 116 12.74 -11.24 -8.28
C ASN A 116 13.41 -11.24 -6.89
N GLY A 117 12.64 -11.23 -5.78
CA GLY A 117 13.17 -11.24 -4.42
C GLY A 117 13.63 -9.87 -3.89
N THR A 118 13.56 -8.81 -4.68
CA THR A 118 13.87 -7.45 -4.19
C THR A 118 12.79 -6.97 -3.23
N LYS A 119 13.19 -6.32 -2.12
CA LYS A 119 12.25 -5.70 -1.19
C LYS A 119 11.43 -4.64 -1.93
N LYS A 120 10.10 -4.74 -1.86
CA LYS A 120 9.16 -3.83 -2.51
C LYS A 120 8.61 -2.80 -1.54
N ARG A 121 8.24 -3.24 -0.34
CA ARG A 121 7.66 -2.37 0.70
C ARG A 121 7.96 -2.89 2.09
N GLU A 122 8.19 -1.99 3.01
CA GLU A 122 8.16 -2.24 4.45
C GLU A 122 7.31 -1.16 5.11
N ALA A 123 6.45 -1.56 6.05
CA ALA A 123 5.63 -0.61 6.78
C ALA A 123 5.47 -0.99 8.25
N LYS A 124 5.49 0.03 9.10
CA LYS A 124 5.12 -0.04 10.51
C LYS A 124 3.74 0.58 10.68
N ILE A 125 2.81 -0.15 11.27
CA ILE A 125 1.46 0.33 11.50
C ILE A 125 1.44 1.10 12.82
N LEU A 126 0.95 2.33 12.78
CA LEU A 126 0.90 3.23 13.92
C LEU A 126 -0.46 3.16 14.63
N LYS A 127 -1.55 3.18 13.87
CA LYS A 127 -2.93 3.13 14.38
C LYS A 127 -3.94 2.87 13.27
N TYR A 128 -5.18 2.57 13.66
CA TYR A 128 -6.34 2.54 12.77
C TYR A 128 -7.28 3.72 13.08
N ASN A 129 -8.02 4.18 12.07
CA ASN A 129 -9.13 5.10 12.27
C ASN A 129 -10.47 4.35 12.32
N LYS A 130 -11.55 5.06 12.64
CA LYS A 130 -12.92 4.50 12.71
C LYS A 130 -13.42 3.89 11.40
N ASP A 131 -12.88 4.32 10.26
CA ASP A 131 -13.27 3.85 8.92
C ASP A 131 -12.44 2.63 8.48
N GLY A 132 -11.57 2.11 9.35
CA GLY A 132 -10.73 0.94 9.10
C GLY A 132 -9.48 1.23 8.24
N TYR A 133 -9.12 2.51 8.06
CA TYR A 133 -7.82 2.86 7.48
C TYR A 133 -6.73 2.73 8.54
N ARG A 134 -5.62 2.08 8.19
CA ARG A 134 -4.42 2.04 9.01
C ARG A 134 -3.49 3.20 8.67
N LYS A 135 -3.03 3.93 9.67
CA LYS A 135 -1.92 4.86 9.52
C LYS A 135 -0.62 4.09 9.61
N GLU A 136 0.25 4.27 8.63
CA GLU A 136 1.53 3.58 8.57
C GLU A 136 2.68 4.53 8.27
N ASP A 137 3.86 4.24 8.85
CA ASP A 137 5.14 4.71 8.36
C ASP A 137 5.64 3.65 7.38
N PHE A 138 6.01 4.03 6.18
CA PHE A 138 6.41 3.09 5.15
C PHE A 138 7.67 3.51 4.40
N THR A 139 8.31 2.52 3.80
CA THR A 139 9.38 2.67 2.81
C THR A 139 9.10 1.72 1.66
N ASP A 140 9.08 2.27 0.45
CA ASP A 140 8.98 1.54 -0.81
C ASP A 140 10.32 1.58 -1.54
N TRP A 141 10.61 0.56 -2.33
CA TRP A 141 11.83 0.43 -3.12
C TRP A 141 11.51 0.30 -4.61
N HIS A 142 12.44 0.79 -5.41
CA HIS A 142 12.52 0.46 -6.82
C HIS A 142 13.00 -0.99 -7.00
N ASP A 143 12.80 -1.54 -8.19
CA ASP A 143 13.29 -2.86 -8.60
C ASP A 143 14.81 -3.03 -8.58
N ASN A 144 15.56 -1.91 -8.62
CA ASN A 144 17.02 -1.88 -8.45
C ASN A 144 17.47 -1.82 -6.98
N GLY A 145 16.55 -1.94 -6.02
CA GLY A 145 16.83 -1.94 -4.58
C GLY A 145 17.01 -0.57 -3.94
N GLN A 146 16.97 0.52 -4.69
CA GLN A 146 17.02 1.87 -4.12
C GLN A 146 15.65 2.28 -3.60
N VAL A 147 15.63 3.12 -2.56
CA VAL A 147 14.37 3.67 -2.02
C VAL A 147 13.66 4.47 -3.10
N SER A 148 12.38 4.20 -3.31
CA SER A 148 11.52 4.95 -4.24
C SER A 148 10.65 5.98 -3.52
N GLU A 149 10.18 5.64 -2.33
CA GLU A 149 9.32 6.50 -1.54
C GLU A 149 9.39 6.13 -0.06
N GLN A 150 9.31 7.12 0.81
CA GLN A 150 9.20 6.89 2.26
C GLN A 150 8.35 7.98 2.91
N GLY A 151 7.56 7.59 3.91
CA GLY A 151 6.73 8.56 4.60
C GLY A 151 5.56 7.95 5.33
N GLN A 152 4.48 8.73 5.44
CA GLN A 152 3.26 8.35 6.14
C GLN A 152 2.06 8.31 5.19
N SER A 153 1.22 7.31 5.37
CA SER A 153 -0.05 7.20 4.64
C SER A 153 -1.13 6.56 5.50
N TRP A 154 -2.38 6.75 5.07
CA TRP A 154 -3.54 6.01 5.53
C TRP A 154 -3.91 5.00 4.44
N ARG A 155 -3.97 3.72 4.79
CA ARG A 155 -4.21 2.64 3.82
C ARG A 155 -5.34 1.71 4.25
N ARG A 156 -6.19 1.35 3.27
CA ARG A 156 -7.22 0.32 3.43
C ARG A 156 -7.31 -0.48 2.14
N GLY A 157 -6.89 -1.75 2.19
CA GLY A 157 -6.77 -2.57 0.98
C GLY A 157 -5.85 -1.92 -0.06
N HIS A 158 -6.38 -1.63 -1.25
CA HIS A 158 -5.66 -0.95 -2.34
C HIS A 158 -5.73 0.59 -2.26
N TYR A 159 -6.59 1.14 -1.40
CA TYR A 159 -6.71 2.59 -1.24
C TYR A 159 -5.58 3.13 -0.38
N ASN A 160 -4.91 4.14 -0.88
CA ASN A 160 -3.83 4.86 -0.20
C ASN A 160 -4.15 6.35 -0.17
N ILE A 161 -4.11 6.95 1.02
CA ILE A 161 -4.34 8.36 1.25
C ILE A 161 -3.09 8.92 1.94
N TYR A 162 -2.37 9.80 1.29
CA TYR A 162 -1.21 10.44 1.92
C TYR A 162 -1.63 11.25 3.14
N GLY A 163 -0.87 11.13 4.23
CA GLY A 163 -1.22 11.79 5.48
C GLY A 163 -0.02 11.93 6.39
N GLY A 164 0.75 12.98 6.21
CA GLY A 164 1.99 13.26 6.89
C GLY A 164 3.11 13.62 5.92
N LYS A 165 4.34 13.46 6.36
CA LYS A 165 5.53 13.72 5.53
C LYS A 165 5.73 12.59 4.54
N LEU A 166 6.11 12.97 3.31
CA LEU A 166 6.44 12.06 2.22
C LEU A 166 7.69 12.55 1.51
N VAL A 167 8.60 11.65 1.19
CA VAL A 167 9.77 11.92 0.36
C VAL A 167 9.84 10.84 -0.70
N SER A 168 9.97 11.22 -1.96
CA SER A 168 10.14 10.27 -3.06
C SER A 168 11.45 10.50 -3.80
N PHE A 169 11.91 9.45 -4.48
CA PHE A 169 13.19 9.42 -5.16
C PHE A 169 13.03 8.85 -6.57
N TYR A 170 13.87 9.32 -7.46
CA TYR A 170 14.05 8.71 -8.77
C TYR A 170 14.82 7.40 -8.67
N ARG A 171 14.77 6.60 -9.73
CA ARG A 171 15.51 5.33 -9.81
C ARG A 171 17.04 5.48 -9.72
N ASN A 172 17.58 6.67 -10.01
CA ASN A 172 18.98 7.01 -9.83
C ASN A 172 19.32 7.44 -8.38
N GLY A 173 18.38 7.38 -7.44
CA GLY A 173 18.53 7.76 -6.05
C GLY A 173 18.40 9.25 -5.75
N GLN A 174 18.28 10.10 -6.77
CA GLN A 174 18.07 11.54 -6.55
C GLN A 174 16.66 11.81 -6.05
N LYS A 175 16.55 12.82 -5.17
CA LYS A 175 15.26 13.24 -4.62
C LYS A 175 14.34 13.73 -5.74
N ARG A 176 13.11 13.19 -5.79
CA ARG A 176 12.05 13.60 -6.70
C ARG A 176 11.12 14.60 -6.06
N SER A 177 10.62 14.28 -4.85
CA SER A 177 9.74 15.20 -4.12
C SER A 177 9.95 15.18 -2.61
N LYS A 178 9.51 16.26 -1.96
CA LYS A 178 9.30 16.36 -0.52
C LYS A 178 7.95 17.00 -0.29
N GLU A 179 7.08 16.32 0.40
CA GLU A 179 5.67 16.63 0.47
C GLU A 179 5.18 16.57 1.93
N LEU A 180 4.19 17.39 2.23
CA LEU A 180 3.40 17.31 3.44
C LEU A 180 1.92 17.24 3.04
N TRP A 181 1.23 16.23 3.55
CA TRP A 181 -0.17 15.96 3.26
C TRP A 181 -1.01 15.93 4.54
N ASP A 182 -2.22 16.44 4.47
CA ASP A 182 -3.25 16.29 5.49
C ASP A 182 -4.40 15.49 4.90
N TYR A 183 -4.45 14.19 5.22
CA TYR A 183 -5.49 13.24 4.81
C TYR A 183 -5.92 13.40 3.33
N GLY A 184 -4.94 13.30 2.43
CA GLY A 184 -5.12 13.41 0.98
C GLY A 184 -5.10 14.84 0.42
N LYS A 185 -5.01 15.85 1.28
CA LYS A 185 -4.90 17.26 0.88
C LYS A 185 -3.43 17.68 0.92
N PRO A 186 -2.86 18.20 -0.17
CA PRO A 186 -1.50 18.71 -0.16
C PRO A 186 -1.42 19.99 0.68
N VAL A 187 -0.46 20.06 1.60
CA VAL A 187 -0.14 21.24 2.38
C VAL A 187 1.06 21.98 1.78
N THR A 188 2.14 21.22 1.56
CA THR A 188 3.36 21.76 0.93
C THR A 188 3.96 20.69 0.04
N ILE A 189 4.33 21.07 -1.18
CA ILE A 189 4.99 20.17 -2.14
C ILE A 189 6.18 20.88 -2.77
N LYS A 190 7.33 20.19 -2.77
CA LYS A 190 8.54 20.58 -3.49
C LYS A 190 8.98 19.43 -4.36
N VAL A 191 9.26 19.71 -5.63
CA VAL A 191 9.66 18.71 -6.63
C VAL A 191 11.00 19.10 -7.23
N TRP A 192 11.79 18.10 -7.59
CA TRP A 192 13.07 18.24 -8.28
C TRP A 192 13.03 17.43 -9.58
N LYS A 193 13.79 17.87 -10.56
CA LYS A 193 14.06 17.13 -11.82
C LYS A 193 15.09 16.03 -11.54
N THR A 194 15.27 15.14 -12.51
CA THR A 194 16.25 14.03 -12.44
C THR A 194 17.71 14.50 -12.34
N ASN A 195 17.99 15.73 -12.72
CA ASN A 195 19.31 16.37 -12.57
C ASN A 195 19.50 17.11 -11.22
N GLY A 196 18.51 17.05 -10.31
CA GLY A 196 18.55 17.68 -9.00
C GLY A 196 18.07 19.14 -8.96
N GLU A 197 17.75 19.75 -10.10
CA GLU A 197 17.20 21.11 -10.14
C GLU A 197 15.76 21.12 -9.62
N LYS A 198 15.36 22.21 -8.96
CA LYS A 198 13.96 22.40 -8.56
C LYS A 198 13.06 22.49 -9.78
N CYS A 199 11.90 21.84 -9.70
CA CYS A 199 10.86 21.92 -10.71
C CYS A 199 10.10 23.25 -10.55
N PRO A 200 10.18 24.17 -11.52
CA PRO A 200 9.54 25.48 -11.41
C PRO A 200 8.01 25.40 -11.53
N GLU A 201 7.48 24.33 -12.13
CA GLU A 201 6.04 24.10 -12.32
C GLU A 201 5.33 23.67 -11.02
N THR A 202 6.08 23.27 -10.00
CA THR A 202 5.53 22.91 -8.69
C THR A 202 5.73 24.01 -7.68
N LYS A 203 4.60 24.60 -7.23
CA LYS A 203 4.55 25.70 -6.25
C LYS A 203 3.35 25.51 -5.33
N VAL A 204 3.36 24.44 -4.50
CA VAL A 204 2.29 24.24 -3.51
C VAL A 204 2.78 24.67 -2.13
N ALA A 205 2.10 25.64 -1.54
CA ALA A 205 2.28 26.11 -0.18
C ALA A 205 0.91 26.39 0.45
N GLU A 206 0.72 26.00 1.71
CA GLU A 206 -0.54 26.19 2.45
C GLU A 206 -1.79 25.65 1.70
N GLY A 207 -1.60 24.54 0.96
CA GLY A 207 -2.67 23.91 0.18
C GLY A 207 -3.03 24.62 -1.12
N MET A 208 -2.28 25.65 -1.53
CA MET A 208 -2.54 26.41 -2.76
C MET A 208 -1.38 26.30 -3.74
N GLY A 209 -1.69 26.31 -5.05
CA GLY A 209 -0.71 26.35 -6.12
C GLY A 209 -0.78 25.17 -7.07
N THR A 210 0.30 24.91 -7.79
CA THR A 210 0.39 23.88 -8.81
C THR A 210 1.34 22.74 -8.39
N TYR A 211 0.99 21.52 -8.76
CA TYR A 211 1.78 20.33 -8.55
C TYR A 211 1.99 19.59 -9.86
N ALA A 212 3.22 19.57 -10.35
CA ALA A 212 3.63 18.80 -11.49
C ALA A 212 4.08 17.39 -11.04
N TRP A 213 3.28 16.39 -11.35
CA TRP A 213 3.61 14.99 -11.15
C TRP A 213 4.56 14.53 -12.24
N ARG A 214 5.72 14.03 -11.82
CA ARG A 214 6.74 13.51 -12.72
C ARG A 214 6.83 11.99 -12.62
N ASP A 215 6.96 11.36 -13.78
CA ASP A 215 7.23 9.93 -13.87
C ASP A 215 8.50 9.58 -13.08
N LYS A 216 8.44 8.50 -12.32
CA LYS A 216 9.54 8.11 -11.42
C LYS A 216 10.73 7.46 -12.15
N TYR A 217 10.56 7.06 -13.42
CA TYR A 217 11.60 6.45 -14.24
C TYR A 217 12.25 7.45 -15.18
N ARG A 218 11.44 8.18 -15.98
CA ARG A 218 11.90 9.14 -16.99
C ARG A 218 12.03 10.56 -16.44
N GLY A 219 11.26 10.89 -15.40
CA GLY A 219 11.25 12.24 -14.84
C GLY A 219 10.43 13.25 -15.64
N GLU A 220 9.69 12.79 -16.64
CA GLU A 220 8.81 13.62 -17.46
C GLU A 220 7.55 14.01 -16.69
N ILE A 221 7.01 15.20 -16.94
CA ILE A 221 5.72 15.60 -16.40
C ILE A 221 4.63 14.83 -17.15
N TYR A 222 3.76 14.14 -16.41
CA TYR A 222 2.59 13.49 -17.02
C TYR A 222 1.26 14.16 -16.60
N VAL A 223 1.25 14.91 -15.49
CA VAL A 223 0.10 15.73 -15.12
C VAL A 223 0.52 16.92 -14.24
N VAL A 224 -0.12 18.06 -14.44
CA VAL A 224 -0.05 19.24 -13.58
C VAL A 224 -1.43 19.49 -13.00
N HIS A 225 -1.55 19.43 -11.68
CA HIS A 225 -2.77 19.75 -10.95
C HIS A 225 -2.68 21.14 -10.34
N SER A 226 -3.83 21.84 -10.30
CA SER A 226 -3.99 23.09 -9.55
C SER A 226 -4.78 22.84 -8.28
N TYR A 227 -4.36 23.46 -7.19
CA TYR A 227 -4.98 23.32 -5.85
C TYR A 227 -5.35 24.66 -5.23
N MET A 228 -6.45 24.65 -4.48
CA MET A 228 -6.87 25.71 -3.56
C MET A 228 -7.46 25.05 -2.32
N ASP A 229 -7.02 25.47 -1.13
CA ASP A 229 -7.42 24.88 0.16
C ASP A 229 -7.21 23.35 0.24
N GLY A 230 -6.16 22.86 -0.42
CA GLY A 230 -5.86 21.43 -0.51
C GLY A 230 -6.82 20.62 -1.37
N LEU A 231 -7.70 21.25 -2.12
CA LEU A 231 -8.62 20.61 -3.07
C LEU A 231 -8.22 20.96 -4.51
N LEU A 232 -8.50 20.03 -5.45
CA LEU A 232 -8.35 20.34 -6.87
C LEU A 232 -9.23 21.54 -7.21
N HIS A 233 -8.61 22.58 -7.78
CA HIS A 233 -9.28 23.81 -8.19
C HIS A 233 -8.53 24.44 -9.37
N GLY A 234 -9.26 24.76 -10.45
CA GLY A 234 -8.66 25.16 -11.73
C GLY A 234 -8.29 23.94 -12.60
N PRO A 235 -7.39 24.12 -13.57
CA PRO A 235 -7.07 23.06 -14.54
C PRO A 235 -6.20 21.96 -13.95
N SER A 236 -6.51 20.73 -14.35
CA SER A 236 -5.57 19.60 -14.38
C SER A 236 -5.20 19.36 -15.84
N ILE A 237 -3.91 19.30 -16.15
CA ILE A 237 -3.38 19.20 -17.50
C ILE A 237 -2.56 17.94 -17.60
N TRP A 238 -2.96 17.00 -18.46
CA TRP A 238 -2.22 15.75 -18.72
C TRP A 238 -1.31 15.92 -19.92
N TYR A 239 -0.14 15.32 -19.83
CA TYR A 239 0.89 15.31 -20.84
C TYR A 239 1.25 13.88 -21.24
N GLN A 240 1.63 13.70 -22.49
CA GLN A 240 2.23 12.48 -23.01
C GLN A 240 3.34 12.90 -23.98
N ASP A 241 4.54 12.34 -23.80
CA ASP A 241 5.73 12.64 -24.61
C ASP A 241 6.02 14.16 -24.70
N GLY A 242 5.75 14.89 -23.61
CA GLY A 242 5.91 16.34 -23.52
C GLY A 242 4.77 17.18 -24.09
N GLU A 243 3.83 16.56 -24.78
CA GLU A 243 2.68 17.23 -25.38
C GLU A 243 1.45 17.19 -24.48
N LYS A 244 0.67 18.28 -24.52
CA LYS A 244 -0.59 18.39 -23.81
C LYS A 244 -1.63 17.49 -24.45
N LYS A 245 -2.18 16.53 -23.71
CA LYS A 245 -3.18 15.57 -24.21
C LYS A 245 -4.59 15.84 -23.73
N ALA A 246 -4.75 16.31 -22.48
CA ALA A 246 -6.09 16.61 -21.97
C ALA A 246 -6.05 17.71 -20.91
N VAL A 247 -7.19 18.40 -20.77
CA VAL A 247 -7.44 19.36 -19.71
C VAL A 247 -8.79 19.09 -19.09
N GLN A 248 -8.84 19.03 -17.77
CA GLN A 248 -10.07 18.97 -16.98
C GLN A 248 -10.06 20.09 -15.94
N ASN A 249 -11.13 20.87 -15.90
CA ASN A 249 -11.30 21.89 -14.86
C ASN A 249 -11.96 21.32 -13.61
N TRP A 250 -11.61 21.92 -12.46
CA TRP A 250 -12.10 21.53 -11.15
C TRP A 250 -12.52 22.74 -10.35
N VAL A 251 -13.55 22.59 -9.52
CA VAL A 251 -13.98 23.58 -8.51
C VAL A 251 -14.21 22.83 -7.20
N LYS A 252 -13.41 23.17 -6.17
CA LYS A 252 -13.49 22.56 -4.84
C LYS A 252 -13.54 21.03 -4.86
N GLY A 253 -12.64 20.41 -5.63
CA GLY A 253 -12.51 18.95 -5.77
C GLY A 253 -13.55 18.27 -6.68
N LYS A 254 -14.46 19.03 -7.29
CA LYS A 254 -15.47 18.50 -8.23
C LYS A 254 -15.11 18.88 -9.67
N ARG A 255 -15.28 17.93 -10.59
CA ARG A 255 -15.12 18.19 -12.03
C ARG A 255 -16.11 19.25 -12.49
N GLN A 256 -15.62 20.18 -13.33
CA GLN A 256 -16.39 21.26 -13.90
C GLN A 256 -16.24 21.24 -15.42
N GLY A 257 -17.36 21.17 -16.14
CA GLY A 257 -17.40 21.13 -17.60
C GLY A 257 -16.89 19.80 -18.18
N THR A 258 -16.72 19.79 -19.50
CA THR A 258 -16.26 18.66 -20.30
C THR A 258 -14.73 18.60 -20.29
N GLU A 259 -14.16 17.39 -20.30
CA GLU A 259 -12.73 17.19 -20.55
C GLU A 259 -12.40 17.54 -21.98
N ILE A 260 -11.43 18.42 -22.19
CA ILE A 260 -10.92 18.78 -23.51
C ILE A 260 -9.76 17.84 -23.83
N LYS A 261 -9.90 17.00 -24.85
CA LYS A 261 -8.84 16.13 -25.36
C LYS A 261 -8.17 16.78 -26.57
N HIS A 262 -6.85 16.76 -26.59
CA HIS A 262 -6.04 17.18 -27.74
C HIS A 262 -5.66 15.91 -28.52
N GLY A 263 -6.20 15.74 -29.74
CA GLY A 263 -5.85 14.63 -30.62
C GLY A 263 -4.44 14.83 -31.23
N HIS A 264 -3.84 13.72 -31.71
CA HIS A 264 -2.85 13.87 -32.78
C HIS A 264 -3.62 14.29 -34.01
N ASP A 265 -3.30 15.43 -34.59
CA ASP A 265 -3.62 15.66 -35.98
C ASP A 265 -2.82 14.63 -36.79
N GLU A 266 -3.53 13.76 -37.54
CA GLU A 266 -2.96 12.77 -38.45
C GLU A 266 -2.24 13.45 -39.61
#